data_d9032628d6304ab69701a395f739db14
#
_entry.id   d9032628d6304ab69701a395f739db14
#
_cell.length_a   1.000
_cell.length_b   1.000
_cell.length_c   1.000
_cell.angle_alpha   90.00
_cell.angle_beta   90.00
_cell.angle_gamma   90.00
#
_symmetry.space_group_name_H-M   'P 1'
#
loop_
_entity.id
_entity.type
_entity.pdbx_description
1 polymer ?
#
loop_
_entity_poly.entity_id
_entity_poly.type
_entity_poly.pdbx_seq_one_letter_code
_entity_poly.pdbx_strand_id
1 'polypeptide(L)'
;MGTQNETVTKYLDRYAEAEAAVTLPGKRYAYSLVIPAFNEDHDSVIKVWRRIKPGTSLLVILVVNSPVEGDPSARILIEKLTSFQKTRQLTEQVQLIEKFGDATGPDILIIDRFSPGYSITKKQGVGLARKIGMDIAASLINQGVISRRWLFTTDADAELPEDYFCIETEGTDAAFLHPFKHVAQPGLSLPMQLYELSMLYYVAGLRWANSPYAYPTIGSTISCSLDCYAAVRGFPKRSTGEDFYLLNKLRKTGEVRLGGGNPINISGRFSDRVPVGTGQAIKAIHDMDSPIMEFTLEHHRCFSQLKLFLDWLEDVSVTQPEHLSTGDPGIDDYVRQIGLVPHYERKRLQTPTTKVMRKHLNDWFDGLKTRQFIHHFRDQHFGSVTITELQSPPFMSHINAGAPGFDAPLDTIRAALHAFIYHQNTR
;
A
#
# COMPACT_ATOMS: atom_id res chain seq x y z
N MET A 1 13.30 3.30 25.22
CA MET A 1 13.32 4.62 24.52
C MET A 1 14.64 4.92 23.78
N GLY A 2 15.82 4.47 24.23
CA GLY A 2 17.10 4.75 23.55
C GLY A 2 17.26 4.16 22.15
N THR A 3 16.95 2.89 21.94
CA THR A 3 17.19 2.16 20.69
C THR A 3 16.32 2.59 19.50
N GLN A 4 15.07 3.03 19.72
CA GLN A 4 14.18 3.47 18.63
C GLN A 4 14.61 4.83 18.06
N ASN A 5 15.06 5.76 18.90
CA ASN A 5 15.56 7.05 18.46
C ASN A 5 16.86 6.92 17.63
N GLU A 6 17.74 5.95 17.99
CA GLU A 6 18.96 5.67 17.23
C GLU A 6 18.68 5.16 15.80
N THR A 7 17.66 4.30 15.63
CA THR A 7 17.28 3.78 14.30
C THR A 7 16.81 4.90 13.39
N VAL A 8 15.93 5.80 13.89
CA VAL A 8 15.43 6.93 13.12
C VAL A 8 16.56 7.90 12.78
N THR A 9 17.42 8.26 13.75
CA THR A 9 18.57 9.13 13.51
C THR A 9 19.50 8.55 12.45
N LYS A 10 19.87 7.28 12.59
CA LYS A 10 20.71 6.58 11.60
C LYS A 10 20.07 6.55 10.21
N TYR A 11 18.73 6.39 10.15
CA TYR A 11 18.01 6.44 8.89
C TYR A 11 18.11 7.81 8.24
N LEU A 12 17.81 8.87 9.00
CA LEU A 12 17.83 10.24 8.49
C LEU A 12 19.24 10.65 8.02
N ASP A 13 20.27 10.23 8.74
CA ASP A 13 21.67 10.58 8.41
C ASP A 13 22.20 9.84 7.15
N ARG A 14 21.70 8.63 6.87
CA ARG A 14 22.35 7.75 5.86
C ARG A 14 21.48 7.38 4.67
N TYR A 15 20.17 7.45 4.80
CA TYR A 15 19.23 6.86 3.83
C TYR A 15 18.10 7.80 3.40
N ALA A 16 17.85 8.87 4.15
CA ALA A 16 16.85 9.86 3.77
C ALA A 16 17.33 10.69 2.56
N GLU A 17 16.36 11.20 1.79
CA GLU A 17 16.64 12.12 0.70
C GLU A 17 17.06 13.49 1.24
N ALA A 18 17.79 14.26 0.44
CA ALA A 18 18.39 15.53 0.86
C ALA A 18 17.35 16.55 1.35
N GLU A 19 16.14 16.51 0.81
CA GLU A 19 15.03 17.40 1.18
C GLU A 19 14.56 17.19 2.63
N ALA A 20 14.90 16.07 3.27
CA ALA A 20 14.63 15.82 4.70
C ALA A 20 15.36 16.80 5.64
N ALA A 21 16.33 17.56 5.12
CA ALA A 21 17.02 18.61 5.88
C ALA A 21 16.15 19.86 6.13
N VAL A 22 14.97 19.95 5.54
CA VAL A 22 14.06 21.11 5.74
C VAL A 22 13.70 21.28 7.22
N THR A 23 13.62 22.54 7.66
CA THR A 23 13.21 22.90 9.02
C THR A 23 12.05 23.89 8.99
N LEU A 24 11.15 23.80 9.98
CA LEU A 24 9.99 24.68 10.13
C LEU A 24 9.99 25.29 11.54
N PRO A 25 10.90 26.26 11.83
CA PRO A 25 11.02 26.83 13.16
C PRO A 25 9.73 27.54 13.57
N GLY A 26 9.33 27.35 14.82
CA GLY A 26 8.11 27.96 15.38
C GLY A 26 6.79 27.30 14.96
N LYS A 27 6.83 26.32 14.06
CA LYS A 27 5.64 25.56 13.65
C LYS A 27 5.44 24.31 14.51
N ARG A 28 4.18 23.91 14.69
CA ARG A 28 3.78 22.66 15.36
C ARG A 28 2.53 22.12 14.66
N TYR A 29 2.55 20.81 14.39
CA TYR A 29 1.44 20.09 13.76
C TYR A 29 1.13 18.81 14.53
N ALA A 30 -0.14 18.39 14.50
CA ALA A 30 -0.51 17.08 14.99
C ALA A 30 -0.14 15.99 13.98
N TYR A 31 -0.38 16.25 12.70
CA TYR A 31 -0.25 15.28 11.60
C TYR A 31 0.49 15.88 10.41
N SER A 32 1.06 15.00 9.59
CA SER A 32 1.47 15.29 8.22
C SER A 32 0.78 14.35 7.23
N LEU A 33 0.55 14.84 6.02
CA LEU A 33 -0.02 14.07 4.90
C LEU A 33 0.87 14.26 3.67
N VAL A 34 1.45 13.18 3.18
CA VAL A 34 2.32 13.18 2.01
C VAL A 34 1.52 12.85 0.75
N ILE A 35 1.63 13.70 -0.26
CA ILE A 35 0.92 13.57 -1.53
C ILE A 35 1.92 13.75 -2.68
N PRO A 36 2.28 12.69 -3.43
CA PRO A 36 2.95 12.84 -4.71
C PRO A 36 1.95 13.34 -5.77
N ALA A 37 2.33 14.32 -6.56
CA ALA A 37 1.48 14.90 -7.60
C ALA A 37 2.21 14.92 -8.94
N PHE A 38 1.78 14.07 -9.87
CA PHE A 38 2.27 14.02 -11.25
C PHE A 38 1.11 14.15 -12.22
N ASN A 39 1.15 15.20 -13.04
CA ASN A 39 0.10 15.49 -14.04
C ASN A 39 -1.30 15.53 -13.39
N GLU A 40 -1.43 16.28 -12.31
CA GLU A 40 -2.68 16.48 -11.56
C GLU A 40 -3.14 17.93 -11.66
N ASP A 41 -4.45 18.13 -11.65
CA ASP A 41 -5.03 19.45 -11.59
C ASP A 41 -5.23 19.94 -10.16
N HIS A 42 -5.34 21.26 -10.00
CA HIS A 42 -5.51 21.92 -8.72
C HIS A 42 -6.72 21.42 -7.92
N ASP A 43 -7.86 21.22 -8.56
CA ASP A 43 -9.12 20.88 -7.87
C ASP A 43 -9.08 19.43 -7.35
N SER A 44 -8.44 18.53 -8.10
CA SER A 44 -8.17 17.16 -7.65
C SER A 44 -7.27 17.15 -6.42
N VAL A 45 -6.19 17.91 -6.43
CA VAL A 45 -5.23 17.96 -5.31
C VAL A 45 -5.89 18.50 -4.03
N ILE A 46 -6.62 19.61 -4.09
CA ILE A 46 -7.26 20.18 -2.90
C ILE A 46 -8.43 19.33 -2.38
N LYS A 47 -9.07 18.55 -3.26
CA LYS A 47 -10.14 17.64 -2.89
C LYS A 47 -9.67 16.55 -1.94
N VAL A 48 -8.38 16.18 -1.97
CA VAL A 48 -7.79 15.14 -1.11
C VAL A 48 -8.12 15.37 0.35
N TRP A 49 -7.94 16.59 0.86
CA TRP A 49 -8.13 16.91 2.29
C TRP A 49 -9.38 17.72 2.60
N ARG A 50 -10.24 18.01 1.59
CA ARG A 50 -11.44 18.87 1.74
C ARG A 50 -12.38 18.42 2.85
N ARG A 51 -12.50 17.09 3.06
CA ARG A 51 -13.41 16.51 4.06
C ARG A 51 -12.77 16.30 5.42
N ILE A 52 -11.47 16.51 5.56
CA ILE A 52 -10.81 16.44 6.86
C ILE A 52 -11.38 17.56 7.75
N LYS A 53 -11.61 17.20 9.01
CA LYS A 53 -12.21 18.10 9.99
C LYS A 53 -11.51 19.47 10.01
N PRO A 54 -12.25 20.59 9.82
CA PRO A 54 -11.68 21.94 9.88
C PRO A 54 -10.93 22.17 11.19
N GLY A 55 -9.79 22.87 11.11
CA GLY A 55 -8.95 23.15 12.27
C GLY A 55 -8.05 21.98 12.71
N THR A 56 -8.06 20.84 11.99
CA THR A 56 -7.04 19.80 12.19
C THR A 56 -5.64 20.41 11.99
N SER A 57 -4.76 20.27 12.99
CA SER A 57 -3.39 20.77 12.91
C SER A 57 -2.57 19.90 11.95
N LEU A 58 -2.65 20.22 10.65
CA LEU A 58 -2.16 19.41 9.53
C LEU A 58 -1.11 20.16 8.71
N LEU A 59 0.00 19.47 8.41
CA LEU A 59 0.94 19.84 7.36
C LEU A 59 0.74 18.92 6.15
N VAL A 60 0.31 19.44 5.03
CA VAL A 60 0.33 18.73 3.75
C VAL A 60 1.72 18.87 3.13
N ILE A 61 2.37 17.77 2.78
CA ILE A 61 3.66 17.73 2.08
C ILE A 61 3.37 17.28 0.65
N LEU A 62 3.30 18.23 -0.26
CA LEU A 62 2.97 18.02 -1.66
C LEU A 62 4.24 17.94 -2.49
N VAL A 63 4.57 16.78 -3.02
CA VAL A 63 5.72 16.59 -3.90
C VAL A 63 5.26 16.66 -5.34
N VAL A 64 5.43 17.82 -5.97
CA VAL A 64 5.08 18.04 -7.38
C VAL A 64 6.22 17.53 -8.24
N ASN A 65 5.99 16.43 -8.95
CA ASN A 65 7.03 15.71 -9.67
C ASN A 65 6.68 15.48 -11.13
N SER A 66 7.71 15.48 -11.98
CA SER A 66 7.60 15.08 -13.38
C SER A 66 8.92 14.50 -13.87
N PRO A 67 8.88 13.54 -14.83
CA PRO A 67 10.07 13.11 -15.54
C PRO A 67 10.50 14.09 -16.65
N VAL A 68 9.69 15.09 -16.94
CA VAL A 68 9.95 16.14 -17.93
C VAL A 68 10.39 17.40 -17.20
N GLU A 69 11.60 17.87 -17.47
CA GLU A 69 12.12 19.10 -16.88
C GLU A 69 11.30 20.30 -17.33
N GLY A 70 10.91 21.13 -16.35
CA GLY A 70 10.12 22.33 -16.59
C GLY A 70 8.67 22.05 -17.03
N ASP A 71 8.13 20.89 -16.68
CA ASP A 71 6.77 20.45 -17.07
C ASP A 71 5.73 21.58 -16.85
N PRO A 72 5.03 22.01 -17.90
CA PRO A 72 4.05 23.09 -17.79
C PRO A 72 2.88 22.75 -16.87
N SER A 73 2.44 21.48 -16.82
CA SER A 73 1.32 21.07 -15.97
C SER A 73 1.67 21.18 -14.48
N ALA A 74 2.88 20.80 -14.12
CA ALA A 74 3.41 20.92 -12.76
C ALA A 74 3.56 22.39 -12.36
N ARG A 75 4.03 23.24 -13.28
CA ARG A 75 4.14 24.68 -13.06
C ARG A 75 2.77 25.32 -12.83
N ILE A 76 1.80 25.04 -13.69
CA ILE A 76 0.42 25.54 -13.57
C ILE A 76 -0.20 25.12 -12.24
N LEU A 77 0.04 23.90 -11.79
CA LEU A 77 -0.44 23.42 -10.49
C LEU A 77 0.11 24.29 -9.35
N ILE A 78 1.44 24.52 -9.31
CA ILE A 78 2.05 25.37 -8.27
C ILE A 78 1.55 26.80 -8.34
N GLU A 79 1.48 27.40 -9.52
CA GLU A 79 0.95 28.76 -9.73
C GLU A 79 -0.46 28.91 -9.18
N LYS A 80 -1.35 27.94 -9.46
CA LYS A 80 -2.72 27.95 -8.94
C LYS A 80 -2.78 27.78 -7.43
N LEU A 81 -1.96 26.90 -6.86
CA LEU A 81 -1.90 26.67 -5.40
C LEU A 81 -1.37 27.90 -4.66
N THR A 82 -0.42 28.63 -5.23
CA THR A 82 0.20 29.81 -4.61
C THR A 82 -0.55 31.11 -4.85
N SER A 83 -1.45 31.13 -5.85
CA SER A 83 -2.26 32.32 -6.18
C SER A 83 -3.06 32.80 -4.98
N PHE A 84 -2.90 34.09 -4.63
CA PHE A 84 -3.59 34.74 -3.51
C PHE A 84 -3.30 34.13 -2.12
N GLN A 85 -2.26 33.30 -2.00
CA GLN A 85 -1.86 32.68 -0.73
C GLN A 85 -0.63 33.37 -0.15
N LYS A 86 -0.53 33.34 1.20
CA LYS A 86 0.69 33.74 1.88
C LYS A 86 1.75 32.66 1.74
N THR A 87 2.77 32.92 0.94
CA THR A 87 3.85 31.97 0.67
C THR A 87 5.17 32.42 1.29
N ARG A 88 6.00 31.45 1.67
CA ARG A 88 7.36 31.67 2.15
C ARG A 88 8.30 30.67 1.47
N GLN A 89 9.31 31.16 0.75
CA GLN A 89 10.37 30.35 0.20
C GLN A 89 11.29 29.89 1.34
N LEU A 90 11.56 28.58 1.41
CA LEU A 90 12.45 27.99 2.40
C LEU A 90 13.80 27.60 1.78
N THR A 91 13.78 27.00 0.60
CA THR A 91 14.95 26.69 -0.23
C THR A 91 14.58 26.90 -1.70
N GLU A 92 15.50 26.72 -2.64
CA GLU A 92 15.19 26.81 -4.07
C GLU A 92 14.05 25.89 -4.50
N GLN A 93 13.92 24.71 -3.87
CA GLN A 93 12.94 23.66 -4.21
C GLN A 93 11.73 23.63 -3.28
N VAL A 94 11.77 24.34 -2.14
CA VAL A 94 10.77 24.16 -1.08
C VAL A 94 10.14 25.47 -0.72
N GLN A 95 8.82 25.54 -0.84
CA GLN A 95 8.04 26.68 -0.39
C GLN A 95 6.89 26.25 0.54
N LEU A 96 6.57 27.11 1.50
CA LEU A 96 5.49 26.92 2.46
C LEU A 96 4.34 27.88 2.16
N ILE A 97 3.13 27.34 2.00
CA ILE A 97 1.87 28.10 2.04
C ILE A 97 1.31 27.99 3.45
N GLU A 98 1.02 29.12 4.09
CA GLU A 98 0.46 29.16 5.44
C GLU A 98 -1.05 29.34 5.38
N LYS A 99 -1.81 28.46 6.04
CA LYS A 99 -3.27 28.54 6.14
C LYS A 99 -3.96 28.61 4.79
N PHE A 100 -3.77 27.53 4.00
CA PHE A 100 -4.32 27.43 2.66
C PHE A 100 -5.85 27.61 2.64
N GLY A 101 -6.31 28.53 1.84
CA GLY A 101 -7.73 28.86 1.67
C GLY A 101 -8.27 29.80 2.73
N ASP A 102 -8.15 29.48 4.01
CA ASP A 102 -8.63 30.30 5.13
C ASP A 102 -7.84 30.02 6.43
N ALA A 103 -8.23 30.71 7.53
CA ALA A 103 -7.56 30.60 8.82
C ALA A 103 -7.59 29.17 9.44
N THR A 104 -8.48 28.30 8.98
CA THR A 104 -8.65 26.90 9.45
C THR A 104 -8.01 25.89 8.52
N GLY A 105 -7.55 26.30 7.34
CA GLY A 105 -6.92 25.45 6.35
C GLY A 105 -5.56 24.90 6.79
N PRO A 106 -5.07 23.82 6.15
CA PRO A 106 -3.75 23.26 6.44
C PRO A 106 -2.63 24.19 5.98
N ASP A 107 -1.43 24.04 6.56
CA ASP A 107 -0.23 24.53 5.93
C ASP A 107 0.20 23.53 4.83
N ILE A 108 0.69 24.03 3.69
CA ILE A 108 1.15 23.19 2.57
C ILE A 108 2.63 23.43 2.31
N LEU A 109 3.43 22.39 2.42
CA LEU A 109 4.83 22.37 2.02
C LEU A 109 4.94 21.82 0.61
N ILE A 110 5.23 22.66 -0.37
CA ILE A 110 5.40 22.28 -1.78
C ILE A 110 6.86 21.97 -2.04
N ILE A 111 7.11 20.80 -2.62
CA ILE A 111 8.44 20.34 -3.03
C ILE A 111 8.48 20.28 -4.55
N ASP A 112 9.34 21.09 -5.15
CA ASP A 112 9.56 21.09 -6.60
C ASP A 112 10.49 19.94 -7.01
N ARG A 113 9.96 18.99 -7.76
CA ARG A 113 10.67 17.85 -8.34
C ARG A 113 10.40 17.71 -9.84
N PHE A 114 10.28 18.85 -10.54
CA PHE A 114 10.09 18.93 -12.00
C PHE A 114 10.93 20.01 -12.67
N SER A 115 11.40 21.03 -11.94
CA SER A 115 12.28 22.08 -12.50
C SER A 115 13.60 21.49 -13.00
N PRO A 116 14.30 22.17 -13.93
CA PRO A 116 15.59 21.72 -14.46
C PRO A 116 16.59 21.35 -13.35
N GLY A 117 17.17 20.18 -13.42
CA GLY A 117 18.08 19.63 -12.41
C GLY A 117 17.40 18.96 -11.21
N TYR A 118 16.06 19.07 -11.05
CA TYR A 118 15.30 18.51 -9.93
C TYR A 118 14.28 17.44 -10.32
N SER A 119 14.08 17.21 -11.61
CA SER A 119 13.11 16.26 -12.13
C SER A 119 13.34 14.83 -11.63
N ILE A 120 12.23 14.08 -11.43
CA ILE A 120 12.28 12.66 -11.07
C ILE A 120 12.27 11.81 -12.33
N THR A 121 13.26 10.96 -12.53
CA THR A 121 13.33 10.08 -13.70
C THR A 121 12.15 9.11 -13.77
N LYS A 122 11.74 8.70 -14.98
CA LYS A 122 10.66 7.70 -15.18
C LYS A 122 10.89 6.41 -14.39
N LYS A 123 12.14 5.98 -14.21
CA LYS A 123 12.49 4.75 -13.47
C LYS A 123 12.21 4.87 -11.96
N GLN A 124 12.40 6.05 -11.39
CA GLN A 124 12.21 6.32 -9.95
C GLN A 124 10.76 6.69 -9.62
N GLY A 125 10.09 7.44 -10.49
CA GLY A 125 8.66 7.74 -10.49
C GLY A 125 8.07 8.11 -9.13
N VAL A 126 6.86 7.63 -8.88
CA VAL A 126 6.09 7.91 -7.67
C VAL A 126 6.78 7.40 -6.40
N GLY A 127 7.56 6.32 -6.48
CA GLY A 127 8.27 5.79 -5.31
C GLY A 127 9.29 6.77 -4.74
N LEU A 128 10.05 7.50 -5.60
CA LEU A 128 10.95 8.54 -5.11
C LEU A 128 10.17 9.76 -4.60
N ALA A 129 9.07 10.15 -5.27
CA ALA A 129 8.25 11.26 -4.80
C ALA A 129 7.66 11.00 -3.41
N ARG A 130 7.10 9.78 -3.18
CA ARG A 130 6.63 9.36 -1.84
C ARG A 130 7.76 9.34 -0.83
N LYS A 131 8.93 8.79 -1.22
CA LYS A 131 10.09 8.73 -0.32
C LYS A 131 10.50 10.12 0.13
N ILE A 132 10.65 11.08 -0.76
CA ILE A 132 11.01 12.47 -0.44
C ILE A 132 10.03 13.06 0.60
N GLY A 133 8.73 12.98 0.34
CA GLY A 133 7.72 13.52 1.26
C GLY A 133 7.72 12.82 2.61
N MET A 134 7.83 11.50 2.62
CA MET A 134 7.85 10.70 3.86
C MET A 134 9.13 10.92 4.67
N ASP A 135 10.27 11.15 4.01
CA ASP A 135 11.54 11.47 4.68
C ASP A 135 11.50 12.85 5.33
N ILE A 136 10.88 13.84 4.66
CA ILE A 136 10.61 15.16 5.25
C ILE A 136 9.71 15.00 6.48
N ALA A 137 8.61 14.27 6.37
CA ALA A 137 7.71 14.01 7.50
C ALA A 137 8.44 13.33 8.66
N ALA A 138 9.26 12.30 8.37
CA ALA A 138 10.07 11.58 9.36
C ALA A 138 11.06 12.52 10.08
N SER A 139 11.73 13.38 9.33
CA SER A 139 12.64 14.40 9.89
C SER A 139 11.89 15.38 10.79
N LEU A 140 10.76 15.92 10.34
CA LEU A 140 9.95 16.86 11.13
C LEU A 140 9.35 16.22 12.38
N ILE A 141 9.00 14.93 12.36
CA ILE A 141 8.61 14.18 13.57
C ILE A 141 9.82 14.08 14.51
N ASN A 142 10.99 13.71 14.02
CA ASN A 142 12.21 13.59 14.83
C ASN A 142 12.63 14.93 15.46
N GLN A 143 12.39 16.04 14.76
CA GLN A 143 12.60 17.41 15.27
C GLN A 143 11.52 17.86 16.27
N GLY A 144 10.44 17.09 16.49
CA GLY A 144 9.31 17.44 17.34
C GLY A 144 8.39 18.51 16.75
N VAL A 145 8.47 18.78 15.45
CA VAL A 145 7.57 19.68 14.73
C VAL A 145 6.22 19.02 14.48
N ILE A 146 6.21 17.71 14.23
CA ILE A 146 4.99 16.91 14.10
C ILE A 146 4.91 15.97 15.31
N SER A 147 3.78 15.95 16.01
CA SER A 147 3.64 15.21 17.26
C SER A 147 3.29 13.74 17.08
N ARG A 148 2.47 13.37 16.09
CA ARG A 148 2.10 11.99 15.81
C ARG A 148 3.27 11.25 15.15
N ARG A 149 3.73 10.14 15.76
CA ARG A 149 4.84 9.32 15.25
C ARG A 149 4.38 8.30 14.18
N TRP A 150 3.46 8.73 13.35
CA TRP A 150 2.93 7.98 12.20
C TRP A 150 3.05 8.82 10.94
N LEU A 151 3.44 8.17 9.87
CA LEU A 151 3.60 8.74 8.55
C LEU A 151 2.37 8.38 7.71
N PHE A 152 1.74 9.38 7.10
CA PHE A 152 0.53 9.24 6.31
C PHE A 152 0.81 9.64 4.87
N THR A 153 0.37 8.81 3.91
CA THR A 153 0.49 9.12 2.48
C THR A 153 -0.75 8.70 1.72
N THR A 154 -1.08 9.43 0.68
CA THR A 154 -2.17 9.13 -0.23
C THR A 154 -1.85 9.64 -1.63
N ASP A 155 -2.70 9.34 -2.64
CA ASP A 155 -2.55 9.86 -4.00
C ASP A 155 -3.29 11.19 -4.17
N ALA A 156 -2.85 11.97 -5.15
CA ALA A 156 -3.41 13.29 -5.43
C ALA A 156 -4.84 13.27 -6.02
N ASP A 157 -5.35 12.10 -6.37
CA ASP A 157 -6.72 11.87 -6.86
C ASP A 157 -7.62 11.09 -5.89
N ALA A 158 -7.16 10.91 -4.66
CA ALA A 158 -7.96 10.37 -3.57
C ALA A 158 -8.81 11.45 -2.89
N GLU A 159 -9.88 11.04 -2.20
CA GLU A 159 -10.65 11.89 -1.30
C GLU A 159 -10.71 11.23 0.07
N LEU A 160 -10.07 11.86 1.06
CA LEU A 160 -9.95 11.31 2.41
C LEU A 160 -11.22 11.56 3.22
N PRO A 161 -11.64 10.59 4.07
CA PRO A 161 -12.76 10.78 4.98
C PRO A 161 -12.40 11.73 6.14
N GLU A 162 -13.43 12.23 6.83
CA GLU A 162 -13.28 13.16 7.96
C GLU A 162 -12.43 12.55 9.10
N ASP A 163 -12.55 11.25 9.32
CA ASP A 163 -11.92 10.46 10.38
C ASP A 163 -10.56 9.85 9.97
N TYR A 164 -9.97 10.25 8.84
CA TYR A 164 -8.76 9.65 8.28
C TYR A 164 -7.60 9.51 9.29
N PHE A 165 -7.38 10.50 10.15
CA PHE A 165 -6.31 10.47 11.15
C PHE A 165 -6.68 9.74 12.45
N CYS A 166 -7.94 9.29 12.60
CA CYS A 166 -8.41 8.57 13.77
C CYS A 166 -8.09 7.08 13.68
N ILE A 167 -6.80 6.73 13.54
CA ILE A 167 -6.35 5.35 13.49
C ILE A 167 -6.07 4.80 14.90
N GLU A 168 -6.59 3.59 15.16
CA GLU A 168 -6.28 2.82 16.36
C GLU A 168 -5.12 1.88 16.06
N THR A 169 -4.01 2.05 16.77
CA THR A 169 -2.77 1.30 16.54
C THR A 169 -2.20 0.76 17.84
N GLU A 170 -1.57 -0.40 17.74
CA GLU A 170 -0.81 -1.01 18.85
C GLU A 170 0.69 -0.81 18.66
N GLY A 171 1.47 -0.99 19.73
CA GLY A 171 2.93 -0.84 19.67
C GLY A 171 3.64 -1.84 18.76
N THR A 172 2.95 -2.90 18.33
CA THR A 172 3.43 -3.93 17.40
C THR A 172 3.11 -3.61 15.94
N ASP A 173 2.30 -2.58 15.66
CA ASP A 173 1.87 -2.27 14.31
C ASP A 173 2.97 -1.54 13.53
N ALA A 174 3.33 -2.09 12.40
CA ALA A 174 4.27 -1.49 11.45
C ALA A 174 3.55 -0.59 10.42
N ALA A 175 2.35 -0.99 10.02
CA ALA A 175 1.52 -0.24 9.10
C ALA A 175 0.04 -0.37 9.45
N PHE A 176 -0.73 0.63 9.01
CA PHE A 176 -2.18 0.66 9.05
C PHE A 176 -2.68 0.96 7.64
N LEU A 177 -3.58 0.11 7.12
CA LEU A 177 -4.19 0.24 5.82
C LEU A 177 -5.63 0.69 5.96
N HIS A 178 -5.92 1.86 5.43
CA HIS A 178 -7.26 2.43 5.46
C HIS A 178 -8.19 1.65 4.52
N PRO A 179 -9.47 1.48 4.87
CA PRO A 179 -10.45 0.97 3.94
C PRO A 179 -10.59 1.92 2.75
N PHE A 180 -10.92 1.37 1.60
CA PHE A 180 -11.05 2.14 0.37
C PHE A 180 -12.25 1.69 -0.46
N LYS A 181 -12.66 2.55 -1.37
CA LYS A 181 -13.56 2.20 -2.48
C LYS A 181 -13.18 3.02 -3.71
N HIS A 182 -13.27 2.40 -4.86
CA HIS A 182 -13.11 3.14 -6.11
C HIS A 182 -14.42 3.81 -6.50
N VAL A 183 -14.31 5.06 -6.95
CA VAL A 183 -15.42 5.84 -7.50
C VAL A 183 -15.23 5.88 -9.01
N ALA A 184 -16.00 5.08 -9.71
CA ALA A 184 -15.93 4.98 -11.17
C ALA A 184 -16.38 6.26 -11.85
N GLN A 185 -15.67 6.66 -12.90
CA GLN A 185 -16.17 7.67 -13.85
C GLN A 185 -17.35 7.12 -14.67
N PRO A 186 -18.20 8.00 -15.26
CA PRO A 186 -19.28 7.56 -16.12
C PRO A 186 -18.79 6.61 -17.23
N GLY A 187 -19.49 5.50 -17.41
CA GLY A 187 -19.12 4.45 -18.38
C GLY A 187 -18.09 3.42 -17.89
N LEU A 188 -17.44 3.63 -16.73
CA LEU A 188 -16.40 2.73 -16.20
C LEU A 188 -16.87 1.88 -15.01
N SER A 189 -18.18 1.84 -14.72
CA SER A 189 -18.71 1.14 -13.55
C SER A 189 -18.38 -0.35 -13.56
N LEU A 190 -18.67 -1.06 -14.65
CA LEU A 190 -18.41 -2.50 -14.75
C LEU A 190 -16.92 -2.84 -14.73
N PRO A 191 -16.02 -2.22 -15.52
CA PRO A 191 -14.59 -2.46 -15.42
C PRO A 191 -14.04 -2.23 -14.02
N MET A 192 -14.51 -1.19 -13.33
CA MET A 192 -14.09 -0.88 -11.96
C MET A 192 -14.56 -1.93 -10.97
N GLN A 193 -15.81 -2.39 -11.08
CA GLN A 193 -16.34 -3.44 -10.22
C GLN A 193 -15.56 -4.75 -10.36
N LEU A 194 -15.21 -5.13 -11.59
CA LEU A 194 -14.43 -6.33 -11.88
C LEU A 194 -12.99 -6.22 -11.35
N TYR A 195 -12.35 -5.08 -11.54
CA TYR A 195 -11.02 -4.81 -11.01
C TYR A 195 -11.00 -4.87 -9.47
N GLU A 196 -11.92 -4.18 -8.80
CA GLU A 196 -12.00 -4.19 -7.32
C GLU A 196 -12.35 -5.59 -6.80
N LEU A 197 -13.25 -6.30 -7.50
CA LEU A 197 -13.57 -7.69 -7.18
C LEU A 197 -12.32 -8.57 -7.20
N SER A 198 -11.48 -8.45 -8.22
CA SER A 198 -10.26 -9.27 -8.34
C SER A 198 -9.28 -9.02 -7.18
N MET A 199 -9.11 -7.77 -6.76
CA MET A 199 -8.27 -7.45 -5.61
C MET A 199 -8.82 -8.01 -4.29
N LEU A 200 -10.13 -7.82 -4.06
CA LEU A 200 -10.77 -8.32 -2.84
C LEU A 200 -10.79 -9.86 -2.81
N TYR A 201 -11.08 -10.50 -3.94
CA TYR A 201 -11.03 -11.96 -4.08
C TYR A 201 -9.64 -12.52 -3.75
N TYR A 202 -8.59 -11.92 -4.32
CA TYR A 202 -7.22 -12.33 -4.06
C TYR A 202 -6.85 -12.21 -2.58
N VAL A 203 -7.16 -11.08 -1.96
CA VAL A 203 -6.89 -10.86 -0.52
C VAL A 203 -7.70 -11.81 0.35
N ALA A 204 -8.98 -12.06 0.02
CA ALA A 204 -9.81 -13.02 0.74
C ALA A 204 -9.25 -14.45 0.67
N GLY A 205 -8.76 -14.87 -0.50
CA GLY A 205 -8.09 -16.16 -0.68
C GLY A 205 -6.81 -16.27 0.16
N LEU A 206 -5.98 -15.22 0.19
CA LEU A 206 -4.79 -15.16 1.04
C LEU A 206 -5.16 -15.21 2.54
N ARG A 207 -6.21 -14.51 2.94
CA ARG A 207 -6.68 -14.49 4.34
C ARG A 207 -7.17 -15.86 4.79
N TRP A 208 -7.97 -16.52 3.94
CA TRP A 208 -8.42 -17.88 4.19
C TRP A 208 -7.28 -18.90 4.28
N ALA A 209 -6.21 -18.69 3.50
CA ALA A 209 -5.00 -19.49 3.58
C ALA A 209 -4.11 -19.16 4.79
N ASN A 210 -4.51 -18.25 5.68
CA ASN A 210 -3.73 -17.77 6.82
C ASN A 210 -2.40 -17.09 6.42
N SER A 211 -2.32 -16.50 5.21
CA SER A 211 -1.12 -15.78 4.81
C SER A 211 -0.91 -14.52 5.65
N PRO A 212 0.29 -14.28 6.20
CA PRO A 212 0.59 -13.04 6.91
C PRO A 212 0.64 -11.80 5.99
N TYR A 213 0.51 -12.00 4.67
CA TYR A 213 0.50 -10.97 3.63
C TYR A 213 -0.90 -10.77 3.01
N ALA A 214 -1.95 -11.14 3.74
CA ALA A 214 -3.35 -11.05 3.31
C ALA A 214 -3.92 -9.63 3.50
N TYR A 215 -3.44 -8.68 2.71
CA TYR A 215 -3.90 -7.29 2.71
C TYR A 215 -3.79 -6.67 1.30
N PRO A 216 -4.64 -5.68 0.97
CA PRO A 216 -4.52 -4.96 -0.30
C PRO A 216 -3.27 -4.08 -0.30
N THR A 217 -2.61 -3.98 -1.46
CA THR A 217 -1.42 -3.13 -1.65
C THR A 217 -1.78 -1.96 -2.56
N ILE A 218 -2.26 -0.88 -1.95
CA ILE A 218 -2.71 0.33 -2.65
C ILE A 218 -2.03 1.54 -2.03
N GLY A 219 -1.25 2.27 -2.82
CA GLY A 219 -0.44 3.38 -2.36
C GLY A 219 -1.19 4.47 -1.62
N SER A 220 -2.46 4.71 -2.01
CA SER A 220 -3.33 5.74 -1.40
C SER A 220 -3.78 5.40 0.02
N THR A 221 -3.65 4.15 0.48
CA THR A 221 -4.26 3.68 1.74
C THR A 221 -3.26 3.50 2.88
N ILE A 222 -1.99 3.79 2.66
CA ILE A 222 -0.90 3.42 3.56
C ILE A 222 -0.64 4.49 4.61
N SER A 223 -0.64 4.07 5.87
CA SER A 223 0.00 4.78 6.97
C SER A 223 0.98 3.83 7.66
N CYS A 224 2.10 4.34 8.19
CA CYS A 224 3.08 3.46 8.84
C CYS A 224 3.76 4.14 10.03
N SER A 225 4.24 3.30 10.95
CA SER A 225 5.06 3.72 12.09
C SER A 225 6.38 4.32 11.60
N LEU A 226 6.79 5.45 12.16
CA LEU A 226 8.08 6.09 11.87
C LEU A 226 9.25 5.11 12.11
N ASP A 227 9.21 4.36 13.21
CA ASP A 227 10.30 3.48 13.60
C ASP A 227 10.45 2.30 12.62
N CYS A 228 9.32 1.72 12.18
CA CYS A 228 9.31 0.64 11.20
C CYS A 228 9.69 1.14 9.80
N TYR A 229 9.23 2.34 9.41
CA TYR A 229 9.63 2.98 8.15
C TYR A 229 11.16 3.20 8.09
N ALA A 230 11.73 3.71 9.17
CA ALA A 230 13.19 3.90 9.27
C ALA A 230 13.95 2.56 9.23
N ALA A 231 13.45 1.53 9.93
CA ALA A 231 14.07 0.20 9.96
C ALA A 231 14.14 -0.46 8.58
N VAL A 232 13.13 -0.25 7.73
CA VAL A 232 13.08 -0.80 6.35
C VAL A 232 13.73 0.12 5.30
N ARG A 233 14.29 1.25 5.71
CA ARG A 233 14.94 2.27 4.87
C ARG A 233 13.98 2.95 3.89
N GLY A 234 12.74 3.15 4.32
CA GLY A 234 11.74 3.92 3.61
C GLY A 234 11.20 3.29 2.32
N PHE A 235 10.49 4.11 1.54
CA PHE A 235 9.94 3.70 0.25
C PHE A 235 11.04 3.30 -0.74
N PRO A 236 10.84 2.25 -1.54
CA PRO A 236 11.74 1.93 -2.64
C PRO A 236 11.54 2.94 -3.79
N LYS A 237 12.65 3.38 -4.39
CA LYS A 237 12.68 4.35 -5.51
C LYS A 237 12.31 3.66 -6.83
N ARG A 238 11.02 3.38 -7.03
CA ARG A 238 10.48 2.64 -8.18
C ARG A 238 9.27 3.37 -8.75
N SER A 239 9.07 3.24 -10.04
CA SER A 239 7.92 3.84 -10.72
C SER A 239 6.60 3.09 -10.50
N THR A 240 6.69 1.81 -10.08
CA THR A 240 5.51 0.94 -9.86
C THR A 240 5.79 -0.09 -8.77
N GLY A 241 4.74 -0.46 -8.03
CA GLY A 241 4.79 -1.48 -6.98
C GLY A 241 5.62 -1.08 -5.75
N GLU A 242 5.91 0.21 -5.59
CA GLU A 242 6.62 0.74 -4.44
C GLU A 242 5.85 0.49 -3.13
N ASP A 243 4.53 0.52 -3.20
CA ASP A 243 3.59 0.19 -2.13
C ASP A 243 3.69 -1.27 -1.70
N PHE A 244 3.62 -2.20 -2.65
CA PHE A 244 3.80 -3.63 -2.42
C PHE A 244 5.15 -3.92 -1.74
N TYR A 245 6.24 -3.38 -2.28
CA TYR A 245 7.57 -3.64 -1.71
C TYR A 245 7.78 -2.98 -0.36
N LEU A 246 7.18 -1.80 -0.10
CA LEU A 246 7.21 -1.19 1.23
C LEU A 246 6.47 -2.07 2.24
N LEU A 247 5.22 -2.43 1.97
CA LEU A 247 4.40 -3.24 2.86
C LEU A 247 5.01 -4.62 3.11
N ASN A 248 5.59 -5.25 2.08
CA ASN A 248 6.31 -6.52 2.22
C ASN A 248 7.49 -6.43 3.20
N LYS A 249 8.19 -5.29 3.26
CA LYS A 249 9.25 -5.06 4.24
C LYS A 249 8.70 -4.71 5.63
N LEU A 250 7.68 -3.84 5.69
CA LEU A 250 7.06 -3.43 6.95
C LEU A 250 6.48 -4.63 7.70
N ARG A 251 5.83 -5.58 7.01
CA ARG A 251 5.32 -6.82 7.61
C ARG A 251 6.40 -7.64 8.34
N LYS A 252 7.65 -7.54 7.93
CA LYS A 252 8.78 -8.21 8.61
C LYS A 252 9.21 -7.51 9.92
N THR A 253 8.78 -6.27 10.14
CA THR A 253 9.10 -5.48 11.34
C THR A 253 7.95 -5.42 12.35
N GLY A 254 6.73 -5.68 11.93
CA GLY A 254 5.53 -5.68 12.77
C GLY A 254 4.27 -6.05 12.00
N GLU A 255 3.11 -5.87 12.62
CA GLU A 255 1.84 -6.19 12.00
C GLU A 255 1.42 -5.13 10.98
N VAL A 256 0.78 -5.58 9.90
CA VAL A 256 0.07 -4.72 8.95
C VAL A 256 -1.42 -4.81 9.29
N ARG A 257 -1.92 -3.80 9.99
CA ARG A 257 -3.31 -3.74 10.45
C ARG A 257 -4.23 -3.23 9.35
N LEU A 258 -5.34 -3.90 9.14
CA LEU A 258 -6.44 -3.40 8.31
C LEU A 258 -7.38 -2.56 9.17
N GLY A 259 -7.62 -1.34 8.77
CA GLY A 259 -8.47 -0.40 9.50
C GLY A 259 -9.95 -0.60 9.25
N GLY A 260 -10.76 -0.25 10.26
CA GLY A 260 -12.17 0.07 10.10
C GLY A 260 -12.37 1.56 9.79
N GLY A 261 -13.62 2.03 9.80
CA GLY A 261 -13.99 3.43 9.58
C GLY A 261 -14.46 3.73 8.17
N ASN A 262 -14.49 5.02 7.83
CA ASN A 262 -14.95 5.46 6.53
C ASN A 262 -13.90 5.22 5.45
N PRO A 263 -14.28 4.71 4.25
CA PRO A 263 -13.33 4.42 3.20
C PRO A 263 -12.77 5.68 2.53
N ILE A 264 -11.52 5.60 2.10
CA ILE A 264 -10.92 6.54 1.15
C ILE A 264 -11.61 6.34 -0.21
N ASN A 265 -12.07 7.42 -0.82
CA ASN A 265 -12.57 7.38 -2.20
C ASN A 265 -11.38 7.53 -3.15
N ILE A 266 -11.13 6.52 -3.98
CA ILE A 266 -10.06 6.51 -4.98
C ILE A 266 -10.68 6.70 -6.37
N SER A 267 -10.12 7.60 -7.17
CA SER A 267 -10.64 7.88 -8.51
C SER A 267 -10.45 6.67 -9.44
N GLY A 268 -11.56 6.17 -9.98
CA GLY A 268 -11.60 5.11 -10.97
C GLY A 268 -11.60 5.69 -12.39
N ARG A 269 -10.43 6.11 -12.89
CA ARG A 269 -10.24 6.72 -14.21
C ARG A 269 -9.18 5.98 -15.02
N PHE A 270 -9.22 6.14 -16.34
CA PHE A 270 -8.09 5.75 -17.18
C PHE A 270 -6.86 6.59 -16.84
N SER A 271 -5.69 5.96 -16.89
CA SER A 271 -4.42 6.63 -16.63
C SER A 271 -3.31 5.96 -17.41
N ASP A 272 -2.59 6.74 -18.20
CA ASP A 272 -1.39 6.30 -18.92
C ASP A 272 -0.09 6.73 -18.20
N ARG A 273 -0.20 7.25 -16.97
CA ARG A 273 0.92 7.78 -16.18
C ARG A 273 1.93 6.72 -15.75
N VAL A 274 1.45 5.50 -15.51
CA VAL A 274 2.27 4.35 -15.12
C VAL A 274 1.90 3.12 -15.94
N PRO A 275 2.87 2.24 -16.26
CA PRO A 275 2.62 1.07 -17.11
C PRO A 275 1.79 -0.03 -16.42
N VAL A 276 1.64 0.02 -15.10
CA VAL A 276 0.88 -0.94 -14.28
C VAL A 276 0.15 -0.17 -13.19
N GLY A 277 -1.10 -0.49 -12.93
CA GLY A 277 -1.93 0.12 -11.89
C GLY A 277 -3.40 0.14 -12.26
N THR A 278 -4.21 0.74 -11.39
CA THR A 278 -5.68 0.80 -11.51
C THR A 278 -6.13 1.28 -12.90
N GLY A 279 -5.58 2.39 -13.41
CA GLY A 279 -6.00 2.97 -14.67
C GLY A 279 -5.78 2.07 -15.89
N GLN A 280 -4.63 1.36 -15.95
CA GLN A 280 -4.32 0.40 -17.01
C GLN A 280 -5.19 -0.86 -16.91
N ALA A 281 -5.39 -1.37 -15.69
CA ALA A 281 -6.24 -2.54 -15.46
C ALA A 281 -7.69 -2.28 -15.88
N ILE A 282 -8.25 -1.13 -15.49
CA ILE A 282 -9.60 -0.73 -15.88
C ILE A 282 -9.72 -0.59 -17.40
N LYS A 283 -8.70 0.00 -18.04
CA LYS A 283 -8.68 0.13 -19.51
C LYS A 283 -8.67 -1.23 -20.18
N ALA A 284 -7.81 -2.15 -19.74
CA ALA A 284 -7.76 -3.51 -20.29
C ALA A 284 -9.10 -4.25 -20.15
N ILE A 285 -9.80 -4.08 -19.01
CA ILE A 285 -11.13 -4.69 -18.82
C ILE A 285 -12.18 -3.99 -19.70
N HIS A 286 -12.10 -2.66 -19.81
CA HIS A 286 -13.04 -1.89 -20.65
C HIS A 286 -12.95 -2.24 -22.13
N ASP A 287 -11.75 -2.55 -22.60
CA ASP A 287 -11.48 -2.88 -24.00
C ASP A 287 -11.84 -4.34 -24.37
N MET A 288 -12.32 -5.16 -23.42
CA MET A 288 -12.88 -6.50 -23.68
C MET A 288 -14.23 -6.40 -24.37
N ASP A 289 -14.51 -7.30 -25.29
CA ASP A 289 -15.81 -7.38 -25.99
C ASP A 289 -16.94 -7.77 -25.02
N SER A 290 -16.66 -8.68 -24.10
CA SER A 290 -17.59 -9.18 -23.10
C SER A 290 -16.91 -9.33 -21.73
N PRO A 291 -16.71 -8.22 -20.96
CA PRO A 291 -15.89 -8.24 -19.75
C PRO A 291 -16.26 -9.32 -18.71
N ILE A 292 -17.57 -9.61 -18.54
CA ILE A 292 -18.02 -10.63 -17.58
C ILE A 292 -17.59 -12.04 -18.02
N MET A 293 -17.53 -12.31 -19.33
CA MET A 293 -17.20 -13.62 -19.88
C MET A 293 -15.69 -13.81 -20.10
N GLU A 294 -14.94 -12.72 -20.22
CA GLU A 294 -13.52 -12.75 -20.56
C GLU A 294 -12.61 -12.47 -19.36
N PHE A 295 -13.10 -11.67 -18.40
CA PHE A 295 -12.31 -11.32 -17.22
C PHE A 295 -12.12 -12.55 -16.33
N THR A 296 -10.86 -12.84 -15.99
CA THR A 296 -10.49 -14.04 -15.24
C THR A 296 -9.88 -13.72 -13.88
N LEU A 297 -10.10 -14.65 -12.96
CA LEU A 297 -9.52 -14.69 -11.62
C LEU A 297 -8.64 -15.94 -11.47
N GLU A 298 -7.78 -15.95 -10.46
CA GLU A 298 -7.07 -17.16 -10.08
C GLU A 298 -8.07 -18.25 -9.64
N HIS A 299 -7.89 -19.47 -10.11
CA HIS A 299 -8.70 -20.60 -9.65
C HIS A 299 -8.55 -20.74 -8.11
N HIS A 300 -9.66 -20.93 -7.39
CA HIS A 300 -9.65 -21.00 -5.91
C HIS A 300 -8.73 -22.11 -5.36
N ARG A 301 -8.45 -23.17 -6.15
CA ARG A 301 -7.51 -24.23 -5.77
C ARG A 301 -6.09 -23.74 -5.56
N CYS A 302 -5.69 -22.63 -6.18
CA CYS A 302 -4.38 -22.01 -5.91
C CYS A 302 -4.26 -21.59 -4.43
N PHE A 303 -5.34 -21.04 -3.87
CA PHE A 303 -5.39 -20.67 -2.45
C PHE A 303 -5.49 -21.89 -1.54
N SER A 304 -6.14 -22.99 -2.01
CA SER A 304 -6.16 -24.25 -1.27
C SER A 304 -4.76 -24.87 -1.14
N GLN A 305 -3.98 -24.84 -2.22
CA GLN A 305 -2.58 -25.28 -2.19
C GLN A 305 -1.73 -24.37 -1.31
N LEU A 306 -1.95 -23.05 -1.37
CA LEU A 306 -1.26 -22.12 -0.48
C LEU A 306 -1.57 -22.39 0.99
N LYS A 307 -2.83 -22.69 1.33
CA LYS A 307 -3.21 -23.04 2.69
C LYS A 307 -2.50 -24.30 3.18
N LEU A 308 -2.50 -25.37 2.39
CA LEU A 308 -1.78 -26.61 2.71
C LEU A 308 -0.29 -26.34 2.93
N PHE A 309 0.32 -25.54 2.06
CA PHE A 309 1.73 -25.18 2.19
C PHE A 309 2.02 -24.35 3.46
N LEU A 310 1.18 -23.37 3.79
CA LEU A 310 1.38 -22.53 4.97
C LEU A 310 1.13 -23.27 6.27
N ASP A 311 0.11 -24.14 6.32
CA ASP A 311 -0.16 -25.01 7.47
C ASP A 311 1.03 -25.98 7.69
N TRP A 312 1.56 -26.58 6.62
CA TRP A 312 2.78 -27.41 6.69
C TRP A 312 4.02 -26.58 7.13
N LEU A 313 4.19 -25.35 6.64
CA LEU A 313 5.32 -24.49 7.01
C LEU A 313 5.27 -24.13 8.50
N GLU A 314 4.07 -23.97 9.05
CA GLU A 314 3.87 -23.79 10.50
C GLU A 314 4.30 -25.04 11.27
N ASP A 315 3.88 -26.23 10.83
CA ASP A 315 4.30 -27.50 11.43
C ASP A 315 5.82 -27.70 11.39
N VAL A 316 6.45 -27.36 10.25
CA VAL A 316 7.92 -27.37 10.12
C VAL A 316 8.59 -26.43 11.12
N SER A 317 7.99 -25.29 11.41
CA SER A 317 8.53 -24.34 12.38
C SER A 317 8.53 -24.90 13.82
N VAL A 318 7.58 -25.76 14.12
CA VAL A 318 7.40 -26.40 15.44
C VAL A 318 8.27 -27.67 15.57
N THR A 319 8.14 -28.57 14.62
CA THR A 319 8.76 -29.91 14.67
C THR A 319 10.22 -29.92 14.26
N GLN A 320 10.61 -28.98 13.41
CA GLN A 320 11.97 -28.84 12.86
C GLN A 320 12.55 -30.17 12.33
N PRO A 321 11.85 -30.85 11.39
CA PRO A 321 12.24 -32.16 10.91
C PRO A 321 13.58 -32.14 10.15
N GLU A 322 14.26 -33.29 10.06
CA GLU A 322 15.51 -33.39 9.29
C GLU A 322 15.28 -33.31 7.77
N HIS A 323 14.16 -33.85 7.31
CA HIS A 323 13.79 -33.86 5.90
C HIS A 323 12.46 -33.17 5.70
N LEU A 324 12.40 -32.31 4.67
CA LEU A 324 11.19 -31.58 4.30
C LEU A 324 10.40 -32.39 3.26
N SER A 325 9.15 -32.69 3.55
CA SER A 325 8.14 -33.18 2.60
C SER A 325 6.76 -32.74 3.06
N THR A 326 5.95 -32.28 2.13
CA THR A 326 4.54 -31.91 2.39
C THR A 326 3.60 -33.07 2.20
N GLY A 327 4.06 -34.15 1.53
CA GLY A 327 3.23 -35.26 1.07
C GLY A 327 2.44 -34.94 -0.21
N ASP A 328 2.47 -33.71 -0.71
CA ASP A 328 1.91 -33.32 -2.01
C ASP A 328 3.08 -33.13 -3.02
N PRO A 329 3.14 -33.94 -4.08
CA PRO A 329 4.24 -33.90 -5.05
C PRO A 329 4.41 -32.51 -5.72
N GLY A 330 3.31 -31.81 -6.01
CA GLY A 330 3.35 -30.48 -6.64
C GLY A 330 3.94 -29.43 -5.72
N ILE A 331 3.57 -29.46 -4.43
CA ILE A 331 4.17 -28.55 -3.43
C ILE A 331 5.62 -28.92 -3.18
N ASP A 332 5.96 -30.22 -3.08
CA ASP A 332 7.34 -30.67 -2.85
C ASP A 332 8.27 -30.26 -4.00
N ASP A 333 7.80 -30.33 -5.26
CA ASP A 333 8.53 -29.82 -6.42
C ASP A 333 8.75 -28.31 -6.34
N TYR A 334 7.70 -27.55 -6.01
CA TYR A 334 7.80 -26.12 -5.83
C TYR A 334 8.77 -25.74 -4.70
N VAL A 335 8.72 -26.42 -3.57
CA VAL A 335 9.62 -26.23 -2.41
C VAL A 335 11.09 -26.39 -2.81
N ARG A 336 11.40 -27.40 -3.63
CA ARG A 336 12.76 -27.60 -4.18
C ARG A 336 13.14 -26.48 -5.13
N GLN A 337 12.26 -26.12 -6.04
CA GLN A 337 12.49 -25.08 -7.06
C GLN A 337 12.81 -23.70 -6.45
N ILE A 338 12.07 -23.30 -5.41
CA ILE A 338 12.28 -21.97 -4.78
C ILE A 338 13.48 -21.94 -3.82
N GLY A 339 14.15 -23.06 -3.56
CA GLY A 339 15.29 -23.14 -2.66
C GLY A 339 14.94 -23.04 -1.16
N LEU A 340 13.76 -23.50 -0.77
CA LEU A 340 13.37 -23.52 0.65
C LEU A 340 14.22 -24.52 1.46
N VAL A 341 14.52 -25.69 0.91
CA VAL A 341 15.29 -26.72 1.59
C VAL A 341 16.64 -26.21 2.10
N PRO A 342 17.56 -25.68 1.25
CA PRO A 342 18.85 -25.19 1.72
C PRO A 342 18.72 -23.96 2.63
N HIS A 343 17.66 -23.16 2.50
CA HIS A 343 17.37 -22.08 3.43
C HIS A 343 17.02 -22.59 4.81
N TYR A 344 16.10 -23.56 4.88
CA TYR A 344 15.63 -24.17 6.11
C TYR A 344 16.78 -24.87 6.86
N GLU A 345 17.55 -25.74 6.20
CA GLU A 345 18.67 -26.47 6.79
C GLU A 345 19.67 -25.52 7.46
N ARG A 346 20.07 -24.45 6.77
CA ARG A 346 20.95 -23.43 7.33
C ARG A 346 20.34 -22.76 8.58
N LYS A 347 19.02 -22.52 8.58
CA LYS A 347 18.34 -21.87 9.73
C LYS A 347 18.15 -22.84 10.87
N ARG A 348 17.84 -24.10 10.62
CA ARG A 348 17.70 -25.14 11.64
C ARG A 348 18.97 -25.27 12.50
N LEU A 349 20.14 -25.18 11.88
CA LEU A 349 21.41 -25.22 12.59
C LEU A 349 21.70 -23.96 13.45
N GLN A 350 21.07 -22.84 13.15
CA GLN A 350 21.31 -21.54 13.82
C GLN A 350 20.20 -21.12 14.78
N THR A 351 19.04 -21.79 14.76
CA THR A 351 17.82 -21.30 15.40
C THR A 351 17.28 -22.30 16.41
N PRO A 352 17.48 -22.06 17.72
CA PRO A 352 17.11 -23.04 18.75
C PRO A 352 15.63 -23.00 19.15
N THR A 353 14.83 -21.98 18.74
CA THR A 353 13.44 -21.80 19.20
C THR A 353 12.43 -21.77 18.07
N THR A 354 11.25 -22.39 18.30
CA THR A 354 10.10 -22.37 17.39
C THR A 354 9.72 -20.93 16.97
N LYS A 355 9.67 -20.00 17.92
CA LYS A 355 9.29 -18.60 17.61
C LYS A 355 10.22 -17.95 16.58
N VAL A 356 11.52 -18.18 16.71
CA VAL A 356 12.53 -17.61 15.80
C VAL A 356 12.51 -18.34 14.46
N MET A 357 12.31 -19.67 14.44
CA MET A 357 12.17 -20.44 13.20
C MET A 357 10.94 -20.00 12.43
N ARG A 358 9.78 -19.89 13.08
CA ARG A 358 8.53 -19.38 12.46
C ARG A 358 8.75 -18.02 11.82
N LYS A 359 9.39 -17.09 12.54
CA LYS A 359 9.72 -15.77 11.99
C LYS A 359 10.63 -15.88 10.75
N HIS A 360 11.68 -16.69 10.79
CA HIS A 360 12.57 -16.86 9.64
C HIS A 360 11.89 -17.42 8.42
N LEU A 361 11.02 -18.42 8.60
CA LEU A 361 10.27 -19.02 7.48
C LEU A 361 9.24 -18.03 6.89
N ASN A 362 8.50 -17.33 7.74
CA ASN A 362 7.53 -16.32 7.31
C ASN A 362 8.19 -15.10 6.64
N ASP A 363 9.32 -14.64 7.15
CA ASP A 363 10.07 -13.52 6.53
C ASP A 363 10.70 -13.94 5.20
N TRP A 364 11.07 -15.20 5.04
CA TRP A 364 11.63 -15.73 3.81
C TRP A 364 10.56 -16.03 2.76
N PHE A 365 9.45 -16.68 3.17
CA PHE A 365 8.28 -16.87 2.32
C PHE A 365 7.38 -15.64 2.41
N ASP A 366 7.86 -14.54 1.87
CA ASP A 366 7.22 -13.23 1.95
C ASP A 366 6.12 -13.02 0.89
N GLY A 367 5.53 -11.82 0.86
CA GLY A 367 4.45 -11.49 -0.07
C GLY A 367 4.81 -11.69 -1.55
N LEU A 368 6.08 -11.49 -1.93
CA LEU A 368 6.52 -11.75 -3.29
C LEU A 368 6.51 -13.26 -3.60
N LYS A 369 7.03 -14.08 -2.70
CA LYS A 369 7.00 -15.54 -2.85
C LYS A 369 5.58 -16.09 -2.78
N THR A 370 4.73 -15.53 -1.93
CA THR A 370 3.30 -15.86 -1.88
C THR A 370 2.64 -15.62 -3.25
N ARG A 371 2.89 -14.46 -3.86
CA ARG A 371 2.39 -14.17 -5.21
C ARG A 371 2.96 -15.12 -6.26
N GLN A 372 4.26 -15.41 -6.21
CA GLN A 372 4.91 -16.37 -7.12
C GLN A 372 4.33 -17.79 -6.96
N PHE A 373 4.00 -18.20 -5.74
CA PHE A 373 3.33 -19.48 -5.47
C PHE A 373 1.96 -19.54 -6.16
N ILE A 374 1.11 -18.53 -5.96
CA ILE A 374 -0.21 -18.47 -6.60
C ILE A 374 -0.09 -18.52 -8.12
N HIS A 375 0.84 -17.74 -8.71
CA HIS A 375 1.07 -17.73 -10.16
C HIS A 375 1.57 -19.09 -10.66
N HIS A 376 2.49 -19.75 -9.93
CA HIS A 376 2.98 -21.07 -10.31
C HIS A 376 1.85 -22.09 -10.38
N PHE A 377 1.02 -22.17 -9.33
CA PHE A 377 -0.11 -23.12 -9.31
C PHE A 377 -1.21 -22.77 -10.31
N ARG A 378 -1.44 -21.48 -10.55
CA ARG A 378 -2.32 -21.05 -11.64
C ARG A 378 -1.78 -21.50 -13.00
N ASP A 379 -0.53 -21.18 -13.31
CA ASP A 379 0.02 -21.35 -14.66
C ASP A 379 0.35 -22.81 -14.99
N GLN A 380 0.71 -23.63 -13.99
CA GLN A 380 1.14 -25.01 -14.20
C GLN A 380 0.06 -26.07 -13.91
N HIS A 381 -0.98 -25.73 -13.11
CA HIS A 381 -1.92 -26.75 -12.60
C HIS A 381 -3.40 -26.43 -12.81
N PHE A 382 -3.87 -25.23 -12.50
CA PHE A 382 -5.31 -24.97 -12.36
C PHE A 382 -5.88 -23.99 -13.41
N GLY A 383 -5.04 -23.16 -14.02
CA GLY A 383 -5.49 -22.11 -14.92
C GLY A 383 -6.12 -20.91 -14.18
N SER A 384 -6.60 -19.98 -14.97
CA SER A 384 -7.52 -18.93 -14.54
C SER A 384 -8.95 -19.33 -14.88
N VAL A 385 -9.92 -18.77 -14.16
CA VAL A 385 -11.35 -19.03 -14.37
C VAL A 385 -12.10 -17.72 -14.54
N THR A 386 -13.12 -17.71 -15.39
CA THR A 386 -14.03 -16.56 -15.49
C THR A 386 -14.94 -16.49 -14.25
N ILE A 387 -15.56 -15.33 -14.04
CA ILE A 387 -16.51 -15.19 -12.93
C ILE A 387 -17.67 -16.16 -13.04
N THR A 388 -18.12 -16.44 -14.25
CA THR A 388 -19.25 -17.36 -14.54
C THR A 388 -18.89 -18.83 -14.32
N GLU A 389 -17.61 -19.18 -14.45
CA GLU A 389 -17.10 -20.54 -14.20
C GLU A 389 -16.67 -20.74 -12.75
N LEU A 390 -16.52 -19.67 -11.99
CA LEU A 390 -16.05 -19.72 -10.63
C LEU A 390 -17.09 -20.39 -9.72
N GLN A 391 -16.85 -21.67 -9.40
CA GLN A 391 -17.62 -22.36 -8.36
C GLN A 391 -17.35 -21.65 -7.01
N SER A 392 -18.32 -21.74 -6.08
CA SER A 392 -18.18 -21.14 -4.75
C SER A 392 -16.83 -21.51 -4.10
N PRO A 393 -15.89 -20.56 -3.97
CA PRO A 393 -14.63 -20.84 -3.32
C PRO A 393 -14.83 -21.24 -1.86
N PRO A 394 -13.96 -22.10 -1.27
CA PRO A 394 -14.09 -22.55 0.12
C PRO A 394 -14.17 -21.40 1.13
N PHE A 395 -13.50 -20.27 0.85
CA PHE A 395 -13.52 -19.10 1.74
C PHE A 395 -14.84 -18.33 1.74
N MET A 396 -15.71 -18.50 0.73
CA MET A 396 -17.03 -17.88 0.73
C MET A 396 -17.93 -18.41 1.85
N SER A 397 -17.82 -19.68 2.21
CA SER A 397 -18.56 -20.27 3.33
C SER A 397 -18.11 -19.72 4.70
N HIS A 398 -16.92 -19.14 4.78
CA HIS A 398 -16.36 -18.53 5.99
C HIS A 398 -16.72 -17.03 6.11
N ILE A 399 -17.25 -16.42 5.04
CA ILE A 399 -17.62 -14.99 5.05
C ILE A 399 -18.86 -14.75 5.92
N ASN A 400 -19.87 -15.62 5.85
CA ASN A 400 -21.02 -15.74 6.77
C ASN A 400 -21.89 -16.93 6.34
N ALA A 401 -22.69 -17.50 7.24
CA ALA A 401 -23.78 -18.41 6.88
C ALA A 401 -24.78 -17.64 6.00
N GLY A 402 -24.76 -17.84 4.68
CA GLY A 402 -25.57 -17.11 3.70
C GLY A 402 -24.80 -16.13 2.82
N ALA A 403 -23.44 -16.22 2.78
CA ALA A 403 -22.65 -15.44 1.83
C ALA A 403 -23.16 -15.66 0.39
N PRO A 404 -23.23 -14.59 -0.44
CA PRO A 404 -23.71 -14.68 -1.82
C PRO A 404 -22.80 -15.61 -2.64
N GLY A 405 -23.37 -16.41 -3.51
CA GLY A 405 -22.63 -17.10 -4.56
C GLY A 405 -22.08 -16.11 -5.59
N PHE A 406 -21.20 -16.56 -6.48
CA PHE A 406 -20.68 -15.73 -7.58
C PHE A 406 -21.70 -15.51 -8.72
N ASP A 407 -22.90 -16.03 -8.59
CA ASP A 407 -24.08 -15.72 -9.40
C ASP A 407 -24.85 -14.48 -8.91
N ALA A 408 -24.51 -13.98 -7.71
CA ALA A 408 -25.10 -12.76 -7.17
C ALA A 408 -24.58 -11.48 -7.89
N PRO A 409 -25.25 -10.33 -7.76
CA PRO A 409 -24.74 -9.06 -8.29
C PRO A 409 -23.34 -8.73 -7.76
N LEU A 410 -22.47 -8.20 -8.63
CA LEU A 410 -21.06 -7.91 -8.32
C LEU A 410 -20.89 -7.04 -7.05
N ASP A 411 -21.76 -6.05 -6.86
CA ASP A 411 -21.73 -5.20 -5.65
C ASP A 411 -21.98 -5.98 -4.37
N THR A 412 -22.86 -6.98 -4.42
CA THR A 412 -23.13 -7.86 -3.28
C THR A 412 -21.94 -8.74 -2.94
N ILE A 413 -21.29 -9.30 -3.95
CA ILE A 413 -20.07 -10.11 -3.78
C ILE A 413 -18.94 -9.25 -3.22
N ARG A 414 -18.72 -8.07 -3.78
CA ARG A 414 -17.68 -7.12 -3.34
C ARG A 414 -17.90 -6.69 -1.89
N ALA A 415 -19.13 -6.36 -1.51
CA ALA A 415 -19.48 -6.00 -0.13
C ALA A 415 -19.19 -7.14 0.86
N ALA A 416 -19.53 -8.38 0.50
CA ALA A 416 -19.25 -9.56 1.32
C ALA A 416 -17.75 -9.80 1.49
N LEU A 417 -16.97 -9.73 0.41
CA LEU A 417 -15.49 -9.86 0.45
C LEU A 417 -14.85 -8.74 1.27
N HIS A 418 -15.30 -7.51 1.10
CA HIS A 418 -14.82 -6.37 1.87
C HIS A 418 -15.09 -6.56 3.37
N ALA A 419 -16.29 -6.97 3.73
CA ALA A 419 -16.64 -7.28 5.12
C ALA A 419 -15.74 -8.39 5.70
N PHE A 420 -15.49 -9.46 4.95
CA PHE A 420 -14.58 -10.53 5.37
C PHE A 420 -13.14 -10.04 5.59
N ILE A 421 -12.66 -9.12 4.77
CA ILE A 421 -11.30 -8.59 4.85
C ILE A 421 -11.17 -7.62 6.03
N TYR A 422 -12.13 -6.71 6.23
CA TYR A 422 -11.98 -5.57 7.15
C TYR A 422 -12.69 -5.76 8.52
N HIS A 423 -13.74 -6.58 8.63
CA HIS A 423 -14.54 -6.67 9.87
C HIS A 423 -14.18 -7.83 10.82
N GLN A 424 -13.23 -8.69 10.49
CA GLN A 424 -12.83 -9.80 11.38
C GLN A 424 -11.66 -9.48 12.33
N ASN A 425 -11.29 -8.22 12.54
CA ASN A 425 -10.22 -7.82 13.47
C ASN A 425 -10.66 -7.72 14.95
N THR A 426 -11.77 -8.37 15.34
CA THR A 426 -12.20 -8.49 16.77
C THR A 426 -11.90 -9.90 17.30
N ARG A 427 -10.62 -10.30 17.32
CA ARG A 427 -10.16 -11.41 18.16
C ARG A 427 -8.82 -11.10 18.78
#